data_55abc1a35261e0908c4d5544e2bb525f
#
_entry.id   55abc1a35261e0908c4d5544e2bb525f
#
_cell.length_a   1.000
_cell.length_b   1.000
_cell.length_c   1.000
_cell.angle_alpha   90.00
_cell.angle_beta   90.00
_cell.angle_gamma   90.00
#
_symmetry.space_group_name_H-M   'P 1'
#
loop_
_entity.id
_entity.type
_entity.pdbx_description
1 polymer ?
#
loop_
_entity_poly.entity_id
_entity_poly.type
_entity_poly.pdbx_seq_one_letter_code
_entity_poly.pdbx_strand_id
1 'polypeptide(L)'
;MFKSIREEIQGIIERGPAVRGWLEVVVAYPSFWVMRYHRVAHWLWKRRLRVLARWIMQMARWGTGIEIHPGATIGERFFIDHGMGVVIGEMAEIGDDVTLYHGVTLGGVAPSIDSD
;
A
#
# COMPACT_ATOMS: atom_id res chain seq x y z
N MET A 1 5.95 14.21 7.51
CA MET A 1 6.42 13.17 6.60
C MET A 1 7.49 12.26 7.22
N PHE A 2 8.56 12.83 7.75
CA PHE A 2 9.61 11.98 8.35
C PHE A 2 9.11 11.19 9.54
N LYS A 3 8.22 11.77 10.35
CA LYS A 3 7.62 11.05 11.46
C LYS A 3 6.82 9.85 10.99
N SER A 4 6.01 10.03 9.95
CA SER A 4 5.20 8.96 9.39
C SER A 4 6.07 7.83 8.83
N ILE A 5 7.14 8.19 8.12
CA ILE A 5 8.08 7.21 7.59
C ILE A 5 8.75 6.43 8.71
N ARG A 6 9.18 7.14 9.76
CA ARG A 6 9.83 6.50 10.91
C ARG A 6 8.88 5.53 11.60
N GLU A 7 7.63 5.93 11.81
CA GLU A 7 6.63 5.06 12.44
C GLU A 7 6.34 3.84 11.59
N GLU A 8 6.30 4.01 10.29
CA GLU A 8 6.06 2.89 9.39
C GLU A 8 7.22 1.90 9.42
N ILE A 9 8.45 2.38 9.37
CA ILE A 9 9.63 1.52 9.46
C ILE A 9 9.63 0.78 10.80
N GLN A 10 9.35 1.49 11.88
CA GLN A 10 9.31 0.87 13.19
C GLN A 10 8.23 -0.18 13.29
N GLY A 11 7.06 0.07 12.70
CA GLY A 11 5.98 -0.91 12.66
C GLY A 11 6.36 -2.18 11.92
N ILE A 12 7.10 -2.04 10.81
CA ILE A 12 7.57 -3.19 10.05
C ILE A 12 8.58 -3.99 10.87
N ILE A 13 9.49 -3.31 11.56
CA ILE A 13 10.48 -3.97 12.41
C ILE A 13 9.78 -4.78 13.50
N GLU A 14 8.74 -4.21 14.11
CA GLU A 14 8.02 -4.89 15.19
C GLU A 14 7.23 -6.09 14.73
N ARG A 15 6.72 -6.09 13.49
CA ARG A 15 5.83 -7.13 12.98
C ARG A 15 6.49 -8.14 12.06
N GLY A 16 7.65 -7.81 11.51
CA GLY A 16 8.36 -8.70 10.60
C GLY A 16 9.35 -9.56 11.37
N PRO A 17 9.14 -10.87 11.49
CA PRO A 17 10.00 -11.70 12.34
C PRO A 17 11.43 -11.81 11.86
N ALA A 18 11.70 -11.56 10.59
CA ALA A 18 13.04 -11.66 10.03
C ALA A 18 13.76 -10.32 9.93
N VAL A 19 13.10 -9.22 10.33
CA VAL A 19 13.66 -7.88 10.17
C VAL A 19 14.71 -7.61 11.24
N ARG A 20 15.88 -7.13 10.82
CA ARG A 20 17.00 -6.87 11.72
C ARG A 20 17.29 -5.40 11.92
N GLY A 21 16.70 -4.50 11.11
CA GLY A 21 16.92 -3.08 11.27
C GLY A 21 16.31 -2.28 10.14
N TRP A 22 16.41 -0.96 10.26
CA TRP A 22 15.78 -0.05 9.31
C TRP A 22 16.32 -0.18 7.88
N LEU A 23 17.60 -0.47 7.74
CA LEU A 23 18.20 -0.60 6.41
C LEU A 23 17.59 -1.79 5.65
N GLU A 24 17.37 -2.89 6.36
CA GLU A 24 16.75 -4.06 5.77
C GLU A 24 15.32 -3.78 5.34
N VAL A 25 14.58 -3.00 6.12
CA VAL A 25 13.23 -2.58 5.75
C VAL A 25 13.25 -1.80 4.45
N VAL A 26 14.15 -0.83 4.31
CA VAL A 26 14.22 0.00 3.13
C VAL A 26 14.65 -0.80 1.91
N VAL A 27 15.59 -1.72 2.08
CA VAL A 27 16.16 -2.45 0.94
C VAL A 27 15.32 -3.64 0.51
N ALA A 28 14.76 -4.38 1.47
CA ALA A 28 14.23 -5.72 1.20
C ALA A 28 12.70 -5.82 1.27
N TYR A 29 12.00 -4.83 1.79
CA TYR A 29 10.56 -4.94 2.00
C TYR A 29 9.77 -4.11 1.00
N PRO A 30 9.09 -4.77 0.04
CA PRO A 30 8.25 -4.05 -0.94
C PRO A 30 7.17 -3.19 -0.30
N SER A 31 6.68 -3.58 0.87
CA SER A 31 5.65 -2.84 1.60
C SER A 31 6.07 -1.39 1.83
N PHE A 32 7.34 -1.17 2.22
CA PHE A 32 7.83 0.18 2.46
C PHE A 32 7.73 1.02 1.18
N TRP A 33 8.21 0.48 0.05
CA TRP A 33 8.24 1.23 -1.20
C TRP A 33 6.86 1.48 -1.77
N VAL A 34 5.99 0.45 -1.77
CA VAL A 34 4.66 0.63 -2.34
C VAL A 34 3.87 1.67 -1.56
N MET A 35 4.08 1.75 -0.24
CA MET A 35 3.39 2.76 0.55
C MET A 35 3.93 4.17 0.31
N ARG A 36 5.23 4.32 0.00
CA ARG A 36 5.76 5.63 -0.41
C ARG A 36 5.10 6.08 -1.69
N TYR A 37 5.02 5.21 -2.68
CA TYR A 37 4.34 5.53 -3.94
C TYR A 37 2.86 5.82 -3.70
N HIS A 38 2.21 5.02 -2.88
CA HIS A 38 0.77 5.21 -2.64
C HIS A 38 0.47 6.55 -1.97
N ARG A 39 1.28 6.98 -1.01
CA ARG A 39 1.03 8.26 -0.34
C ARG A 39 1.06 9.41 -1.35
N VAL A 40 2.02 9.41 -2.26
CA VAL A 40 2.10 10.42 -3.31
C VAL A 40 0.94 10.30 -4.29
N ALA A 41 0.67 9.09 -4.74
CA ALA A 41 -0.39 8.85 -5.72
C ALA A 41 -1.77 9.19 -5.16
N HIS A 42 -2.01 8.87 -3.90
CA HIS A 42 -3.28 9.18 -3.25
C HIS A 42 -3.50 10.69 -3.14
N TRP A 43 -2.45 11.43 -2.81
CA TRP A 43 -2.51 12.88 -2.79
C TRP A 43 -2.85 13.44 -4.17
N LEU A 44 -2.20 12.93 -5.21
CA LEU A 44 -2.48 13.33 -6.59
C LEU A 44 -3.90 12.96 -7.00
N TRP A 45 -4.37 11.79 -6.60
CA TRP A 45 -5.73 11.34 -6.89
C TRP A 45 -6.76 12.32 -6.33
N LYS A 46 -6.56 12.75 -5.10
CA LYS A 46 -7.45 13.72 -4.47
C LYS A 46 -7.41 15.08 -5.15
N ARG A 47 -6.32 15.41 -5.82
CA ARG A 47 -6.16 16.65 -6.60
C ARG A 47 -6.66 16.49 -8.03
N ARG A 48 -7.31 15.38 -8.34
CA ARG A 48 -7.85 15.06 -9.66
C ARG A 48 -6.80 14.85 -10.74
N LEU A 49 -5.55 14.68 -10.37
CA LEU A 49 -4.48 14.30 -11.30
C LEU A 49 -4.46 12.78 -11.42
N ARG A 50 -5.54 12.24 -11.95
CA ARG A 50 -5.83 10.81 -11.84
C ARG A 50 -4.99 9.93 -12.73
N VAL A 51 -4.72 10.39 -13.95
CA VAL A 51 -3.87 9.62 -14.86
C VAL A 51 -2.47 9.50 -14.29
N LEU A 52 -1.93 10.61 -13.78
CA LEU A 52 -0.61 10.59 -13.16
C LEU A 52 -0.56 9.69 -11.94
N ALA A 53 -1.59 9.77 -11.09
CA ALA A 53 -1.68 8.92 -9.91
C ALA A 53 -1.69 7.44 -10.28
N ARG A 54 -2.47 7.07 -11.28
CA ARG A 54 -2.54 5.68 -11.73
C ARG A 54 -1.24 5.21 -12.33
N TRP A 55 -0.56 6.09 -13.07
CA TRP A 55 0.72 5.75 -13.67
C TRP A 55 1.78 5.47 -12.59
N ILE A 56 1.81 6.31 -11.56
CA ILE A 56 2.73 6.11 -10.43
C ILE A 56 2.49 4.76 -9.77
N MET A 57 1.22 4.41 -9.52
CA MET A 57 0.92 3.12 -8.90
C MET A 57 1.16 1.95 -9.83
N GLN A 58 1.08 2.15 -11.14
CA GLN A 58 1.44 1.11 -12.08
C GLN A 58 2.94 0.82 -12.02
N MET A 59 3.76 1.86 -11.89
CA MET A 59 5.20 1.69 -11.70
C MET A 59 5.50 0.97 -10.39
N ALA A 60 4.78 1.33 -9.33
CA ALA A 60 4.92 0.65 -8.04
C ALA A 60 4.60 -0.85 -8.16
N ARG A 61 3.56 -1.18 -8.93
CA ARG A 61 3.19 -2.57 -9.16
C ARG A 61 4.32 -3.33 -9.88
N TRP A 62 4.91 -2.72 -10.89
CA TRP A 62 6.01 -3.37 -11.61
C TRP A 62 7.22 -3.61 -10.72
N GLY A 63 7.49 -2.71 -9.80
CA GLY A 63 8.66 -2.84 -8.91
C GLY A 63 8.41 -3.73 -7.71
N THR A 64 7.17 -3.88 -7.26
CA THR A 64 6.88 -4.57 -6.00
C THR A 64 6.00 -5.82 -6.15
N GLY A 65 5.29 -5.96 -7.27
CA GLY A 65 4.30 -7.01 -7.41
C GLY A 65 3.01 -6.75 -6.64
N ILE A 66 2.84 -5.56 -6.11
CA ILE A 66 1.68 -5.15 -5.33
C ILE A 66 0.90 -4.13 -6.11
N GLU A 67 -0.39 -4.36 -6.28
CA GLU A 67 -1.27 -3.45 -6.98
C GLU A 67 -2.18 -2.75 -5.98
N ILE A 68 -2.04 -1.43 -5.85
CA ILE A 68 -2.91 -0.63 -4.99
C ILE A 68 -3.48 0.50 -5.83
N HIS A 69 -4.81 0.60 -5.88
CA HIS A 69 -5.43 1.71 -6.60
C HIS A 69 -5.14 3.02 -5.85
N PRO A 70 -4.79 4.09 -6.54
CA PRO A 70 -4.46 5.36 -5.85
C PRO A 70 -5.62 5.95 -5.06
N GLY A 71 -6.85 5.57 -5.38
CA GLY A 71 -8.02 6.03 -4.63
C GLY A 71 -8.24 5.30 -3.31
N ALA A 72 -7.55 4.19 -3.06
CA ALA A 72 -7.73 3.46 -1.81
C ALA A 72 -7.28 4.30 -0.62
N THR A 73 -8.03 4.20 0.48
CA THR A 73 -7.70 4.91 1.72
C THR A 73 -7.02 3.95 2.66
N ILE A 74 -5.78 4.27 3.02
CA ILE A 74 -4.97 3.38 3.86
C ILE A 74 -4.47 4.17 5.06
N GLY A 75 -4.70 3.61 6.25
CA GLY A 75 -4.28 4.22 7.51
C GLY A 75 -2.79 4.13 7.75
N GLU A 76 -2.40 4.38 9.00
CA GLU A 76 -1.00 4.43 9.39
C GLU A 76 -0.47 3.03 9.68
N ARG A 77 0.84 2.85 9.47
CA ARG A 77 1.56 1.63 9.84
C ARG A 77 0.99 0.37 9.16
N PHE A 78 0.61 0.53 7.91
CA PHE A 78 0.14 -0.58 7.09
C PHE A 78 1.34 -1.41 6.64
N PHE A 79 1.24 -2.72 6.80
CA PHE A 79 2.32 -3.63 6.44
C PHE A 79 1.81 -4.74 5.54
N ILE A 80 2.55 -5.03 4.47
CA ILE A 80 2.28 -6.16 3.58
C ILE A 80 3.48 -7.09 3.66
N ASP A 81 3.26 -8.29 4.17
CA ASP A 81 4.33 -9.28 4.30
C ASP A 81 4.42 -10.09 2.99
N HIS A 82 5.62 -10.24 2.47
CA HIS A 82 5.94 -10.84 1.17
C HIS A 82 5.45 -10.01 -0.02
N GLY A 83 4.21 -9.71 -0.12
CA GLY A 83 3.67 -8.70 -1.02
C GLY A 83 3.18 -9.19 -2.37
N MET A 84 3.80 -10.18 -2.98
CA MET A 84 3.44 -10.58 -4.34
C MET A 84 1.97 -10.94 -4.47
N GLY A 85 1.33 -10.37 -5.50
CA GLY A 85 -0.05 -10.68 -5.82
C GLY A 85 -1.09 -10.00 -4.95
N VAL A 86 -0.69 -9.07 -4.08
CA VAL A 86 -1.66 -8.28 -3.32
C VAL A 86 -2.34 -7.29 -4.26
N VAL A 87 -3.66 -7.20 -4.16
CA VAL A 87 -4.45 -6.25 -4.94
C VAL A 87 -5.38 -5.50 -4.00
N ILE A 88 -5.32 -4.17 -4.04
CA ILE A 88 -6.19 -3.31 -3.23
C ILE A 88 -6.93 -2.37 -4.16
N GLY A 89 -8.25 -2.49 -4.19
CA GLY A 89 -9.11 -1.75 -5.10
C GLY A 89 -9.40 -0.32 -4.66
N GLU A 90 -10.02 0.42 -5.56
CA GLU A 90 -10.27 1.86 -5.38
C GLU A 90 -11.09 2.18 -4.13
N MET A 91 -12.07 1.37 -3.84
CA MET A 91 -13.02 1.65 -2.75
C MET A 91 -12.58 1.07 -1.41
N ALA A 92 -11.41 0.45 -1.36
CA ALA A 92 -10.92 -0.15 -0.13
C ALA A 92 -10.59 0.93 0.91
N GLU A 93 -10.97 0.65 2.15
CA GLU A 93 -10.64 1.50 3.29
C GLU A 93 -9.96 0.63 4.33
N ILE A 94 -8.71 0.93 4.61
CA ILE A 94 -7.90 0.15 5.53
C ILE A 94 -7.53 1.04 6.71
N GLY A 95 -7.81 0.56 7.91
CA GLY A 95 -7.50 1.30 9.13
C GLY A 95 -6.01 1.26 9.47
N ASP A 96 -5.70 1.70 10.68
CA ASP A 96 -4.32 1.72 11.16
C ASP A 96 -3.86 0.32 11.59
N ASP A 97 -2.56 0.10 11.52
CA ASP A 97 -1.91 -1.11 12.06
C ASP A 97 -2.42 -2.42 11.44
N VAL A 98 -2.83 -2.38 10.18
CA VAL A 98 -3.29 -3.58 9.47
C VAL A 98 -2.10 -4.26 8.79
N THR A 99 -2.07 -5.59 8.85
CA THR A 99 -1.09 -6.41 8.16
C THR A 99 -1.79 -7.31 7.17
N LEU A 100 -1.30 -7.34 5.94
CA LEU A 100 -1.75 -8.26 4.90
C LEU A 100 -0.61 -9.19 4.50
N TYR A 101 -0.96 -10.32 3.92
CA TYR A 101 0.02 -11.26 3.38
C TYR A 101 -0.08 -11.29 1.86
N HIS A 102 0.87 -11.96 1.22
CA HIS A 102 0.88 -12.11 -0.22
C HIS A 102 -0.43 -12.72 -0.73
N GLY A 103 -0.80 -12.36 -1.95
CA GLY A 103 -1.96 -12.92 -2.61
C GLY A 103 -3.32 -12.45 -2.11
N VAL A 104 -3.36 -11.57 -1.11
CA VAL A 104 -4.62 -11.07 -0.58
C VAL A 104 -5.21 -10.02 -1.53
N THR A 105 -6.49 -10.12 -1.77
CA THR A 105 -7.21 -9.14 -2.57
C THR A 105 -8.27 -8.46 -1.71
N LEU A 106 -8.18 -7.14 -1.63
CA LEU A 106 -9.21 -6.29 -1.04
C LEU A 106 -9.83 -5.51 -2.20
N GLY A 107 -10.91 -6.02 -2.73
CA GLY A 107 -11.56 -5.37 -3.85
C GLY A 107 -13.06 -5.37 -3.65
N GLY A 108 -13.70 -4.34 -4.14
CA GLY A 108 -15.12 -4.36 -4.24
C GLY A 108 -15.52 -5.32 -5.33
N VAL A 109 -16.55 -6.09 -5.10
CA VAL A 109 -17.25 -6.73 -6.18
C VAL A 109 -17.79 -5.60 -7.04
N ALA A 110 -17.67 -5.71 -8.36
CA ALA A 110 -18.27 -4.70 -9.23
C ALA A 110 -19.73 -4.56 -8.82
N PRO A 111 -20.19 -3.35 -8.48
CA PRO A 111 -21.56 -3.21 -8.02
C PRO A 111 -22.50 -3.67 -9.12
N SER A 112 -23.25 -4.70 -8.83
CA SER A 112 -24.32 -5.07 -9.73
C SER A 112 -25.41 -4.00 -9.62
N ILE A 113 -26.28 -3.95 -10.60
CA ILE A 113 -27.34 -2.94 -10.63
C ILE A 113 -28.21 -3.03 -9.40
N ASP A 114 -28.29 -4.19 -8.81
CA ASP A 114 -29.15 -4.46 -7.67
C ASP A 114 -28.37 -4.67 -6.37
N SER A 115 -27.13 -4.32 -6.33
CA SER A 115 -26.28 -4.51 -5.15
C SER A 115 -26.17 -3.24 -4.33
N ASP A 116 -27.15 -2.47 -4.29
CA ASP A 116 -27.05 -1.19 -3.58
C ASP A 116 -27.36 -1.22 -2.15
#